data_85f6f3d392b7cabadf949a869bdb5d9b
#
_entry.id   85f6f3d392b7cabadf949a869bdb5d9b
#
_cell.length_a   1.000
_cell.length_b   1.000
_cell.length_c   1.000
_cell.angle_alpha   90.00
_cell.angle_beta   90.00
_cell.angle_gamma   90.00
#
_symmetry.space_group_name_H-M   'P 1'
#
loop_
_entity.id
_entity.type
_entity.pdbx_description
1 polymer ?
#
loop_
_entity_poly.entity_id
_entity_poly.type
_entity_poly.pdbx_seq_one_letter_code
_entity_poly.pdbx_strand_id
1 'polypeptide(L)'
;KTPTGYGALLVFFFILYLYVFNFNEVDFAVYLLIAFIGLIYWIDDIYYLSSIFRFLIQFLCGALIAIFLLINFEYEINNYFVSFVVASGLLNIFLSNVINFYDGLDLNITTFLIILSFTIFVLLENQILTNYALIILGFVLGFAIFNFIPNNIFFGDSGCFIISSFVSFIIIKSILISEFSIIYLLIPLALPSIDVAYVILFRVYKKESLLSRNYHHIYHKIESKYGNKLYLAPQIISALGLYLLTFLIPLGNLKMIILYAILSLILSLLIYFLIRKYV
;
A
#
# COMPACT_ATOMS: atom_id res chain seq x y z
N LYS A 1 11.15 6.07 23.51
CA LYS A 1 10.74 5.46 22.21
C LYS A 1 9.31 5.87 21.93
N THR A 2 9.04 6.35 20.72
CA THR A 2 7.68 6.65 20.27
C THR A 2 6.89 5.34 20.21
N PRO A 3 5.66 5.26 20.73
CA PRO A 3 4.83 4.08 20.63
C PRO A 3 4.58 3.72 19.16
N THR A 4 4.65 2.42 18.84
CA THR A 4 4.36 1.86 17.52
C THR A 4 3.23 0.83 17.63
N GLY A 5 2.64 0.40 16.51
CA GLY A 5 1.66 -0.67 16.50
C GLY A 5 0.19 -0.21 16.59
N TYR A 6 -0.10 1.08 16.41
CA TYR A 6 -1.49 1.55 16.32
C TYR A 6 -2.26 0.86 15.20
N GLY A 7 -1.56 0.52 14.12
CA GLY A 7 -2.14 -0.19 12.98
C GLY A 7 -2.70 -1.56 13.32
N ALA A 8 -2.23 -2.22 14.39
CA ALA A 8 -2.81 -3.49 14.84
C ALA A 8 -4.29 -3.37 15.21
N LEU A 9 -4.75 -2.19 15.65
CA LEU A 9 -6.18 -1.94 15.93
C LEU A 9 -7.05 -2.06 14.67
N LEU A 10 -6.47 -1.91 13.49
CA LEU A 10 -7.17 -2.10 12.21
C LEU A 10 -7.76 -3.50 12.08
N VAL A 11 -7.10 -4.51 12.67
CA VAL A 11 -7.61 -5.89 12.73
C VAL A 11 -8.98 -5.94 13.40
N PHE A 12 -9.17 -5.23 14.52
CA PHE A 12 -10.44 -5.20 15.24
C PHE A 12 -11.54 -4.55 14.41
N PHE A 13 -11.23 -3.46 13.70
CA PHE A 13 -12.19 -2.79 12.81
C PHE A 13 -12.59 -3.68 11.64
N PHE A 14 -11.64 -4.42 11.04
CA PHE A 14 -11.96 -5.38 9.99
C PHE A 14 -12.82 -6.54 10.52
N ILE A 15 -12.50 -7.12 11.67
CA ILE A 15 -13.29 -8.21 12.26
C ILE A 15 -14.69 -7.71 12.60
N LEU A 16 -14.83 -6.53 13.23
CA LEU A 16 -16.13 -5.94 13.56
C LEU A 16 -16.98 -5.72 12.31
N TYR A 17 -16.36 -5.18 11.24
CA TYR A 17 -17.04 -4.97 9.98
C TYR A 17 -17.52 -6.29 9.35
N LEU A 18 -16.70 -7.33 9.37
CA LEU A 18 -17.06 -8.66 8.90
C LEU A 18 -18.27 -9.23 9.66
N TYR A 19 -18.31 -9.05 10.97
CA TYR A 19 -19.40 -9.51 11.80
C TYR A 19 -20.72 -8.83 11.46
N VAL A 20 -20.69 -7.54 11.09
CA VAL A 20 -21.90 -6.73 10.86
C VAL A 20 -22.46 -6.87 9.44
N PHE A 21 -21.63 -7.08 8.41
CA PHE A 21 -22.02 -6.90 7.00
C PHE A 21 -22.06 -8.17 6.13
N ASN A 22 -22.16 -9.37 6.69
CA ASN A 22 -22.34 -10.64 5.94
C ASN A 22 -21.49 -10.75 4.66
N PHE A 23 -20.24 -11.16 4.78
CA PHE A 23 -19.37 -11.39 3.64
C PHE A 23 -19.48 -12.79 3.04
N ASN A 24 -19.04 -12.91 1.77
CA ASN A 24 -18.72 -14.17 1.15
C ASN A 24 -17.67 -14.90 2.01
N GLU A 25 -17.84 -16.21 2.19
CA GLU A 25 -16.97 -17.08 3.01
C GLU A 25 -15.49 -16.97 2.65
N VAL A 26 -15.18 -16.75 1.36
CA VAL A 26 -13.80 -16.62 0.87
C VAL A 26 -13.19 -15.28 1.28
N ASP A 27 -13.93 -14.19 1.15
CA ASP A 27 -13.47 -12.89 1.62
C ASP A 27 -13.21 -12.94 3.14
N PHE A 28 -14.07 -13.63 3.90
CA PHE A 28 -13.87 -13.85 5.31
C PHE A 28 -12.58 -14.63 5.63
N ALA A 29 -12.29 -15.72 4.89
CA ALA A 29 -11.07 -16.49 5.06
C ALA A 29 -9.80 -15.64 4.78
N VAL A 30 -9.83 -14.81 3.72
CA VAL A 30 -8.73 -13.89 3.41
C VAL A 30 -8.52 -12.85 4.52
N TYR A 31 -9.61 -12.32 5.09
CA TYR A 31 -9.49 -11.36 6.20
C TYR A 31 -8.94 -11.99 7.47
N LEU A 32 -9.38 -13.21 7.81
CA LEU A 32 -8.80 -13.96 8.92
C LEU A 32 -7.31 -14.20 8.72
N LEU A 33 -6.89 -14.51 7.50
CA LEU A 33 -5.48 -14.64 7.13
C LEU A 33 -4.72 -13.32 7.37
N ILE A 34 -5.24 -12.20 6.86
CA ILE A 34 -4.63 -10.87 7.03
C ILE A 34 -4.57 -10.50 8.52
N ALA A 35 -5.65 -10.75 9.26
CA ALA A 35 -5.70 -10.51 10.70
C ALA A 35 -4.66 -11.34 11.47
N PHE A 36 -4.54 -12.63 11.16
CA PHE A 36 -3.56 -13.53 11.76
C PHE A 36 -2.12 -13.08 11.49
N ILE A 37 -1.83 -12.69 10.25
CA ILE A 37 -0.51 -12.15 9.88
C ILE A 37 -0.26 -10.81 10.56
N GLY A 38 -1.28 -9.96 10.65
CA GLY A 38 -1.20 -8.71 11.42
C GLY A 38 -0.80 -8.93 12.88
N LEU A 39 -1.30 -9.99 13.52
CA LEU A 39 -0.89 -10.37 14.87
C LEU A 39 0.58 -10.83 14.94
N ILE A 40 1.08 -11.55 13.92
CA ILE A 40 2.51 -11.93 13.86
C ILE A 40 3.37 -10.65 13.77
N TYR A 41 2.98 -9.67 12.97
CA TYR A 41 3.73 -8.41 12.87
C TYR A 41 3.57 -7.51 14.10
N TRP A 42 2.47 -7.63 14.83
CA TRP A 42 2.36 -6.99 16.15
C TRP A 42 3.37 -7.58 17.14
N ILE A 43 3.59 -8.90 17.09
CA ILE A 43 4.66 -9.56 17.85
C ILE A 43 6.04 -9.08 17.37
N ASP A 44 6.22 -8.86 16.04
CA ASP A 44 7.44 -8.32 15.47
C ASP A 44 7.77 -6.90 15.97
N ASP A 45 6.77 -6.04 16.12
CA ASP A 45 6.92 -4.70 16.71
C ASP A 45 7.53 -4.76 18.14
N ILE A 46 7.36 -5.89 18.85
CA ILE A 46 7.88 -6.11 20.20
C ILE A 46 9.26 -6.82 20.18
N TYR A 47 9.39 -7.92 19.40
CA TYR A 47 10.52 -8.88 19.48
C TYR A 47 11.50 -8.85 18.30
N TYR A 48 11.26 -8.04 17.28
CA TYR A 48 12.10 -7.85 16.07
C TYR A 48 12.45 -9.18 15.36
N LEU A 49 11.60 -9.59 14.43
CA LEU A 49 11.85 -10.73 13.55
C LEU A 49 12.98 -10.43 12.54
N SER A 50 13.67 -11.48 12.10
CA SER A 50 14.68 -11.33 11.05
C SER A 50 14.04 -10.87 9.73
N SER A 51 14.78 -10.08 8.94
CA SER A 51 14.28 -9.58 7.65
C SER A 51 13.89 -10.70 6.69
N ILE A 52 14.63 -11.84 6.70
CA ILE A 52 14.30 -13.02 5.88
C ILE A 52 12.94 -13.59 6.28
N PHE A 53 12.67 -13.68 7.57
CA PHE A 53 11.39 -14.20 8.07
C PHE A 53 10.23 -13.27 7.72
N ARG A 54 10.44 -11.95 7.79
CA ARG A 54 9.46 -10.95 7.33
C ARG A 54 9.13 -11.12 5.85
N PHE A 55 10.14 -11.22 4.97
CA PHE A 55 9.93 -11.45 3.54
C PHE A 55 9.18 -12.75 3.26
N LEU A 56 9.49 -13.83 4.00
CA LEU A 56 8.80 -15.11 3.86
C LEU A 56 7.31 -14.99 4.22
N ILE A 57 6.99 -14.34 5.33
CA ILE A 57 5.59 -14.12 5.74
C ILE A 57 4.84 -13.26 4.73
N GLN A 58 5.46 -12.18 4.24
CA GLN A 58 4.87 -11.32 3.21
C GLN A 58 4.57 -12.11 1.93
N PHE A 59 5.52 -12.93 1.48
CA PHE A 59 5.33 -13.78 0.31
C PHE A 59 4.18 -14.76 0.52
N LEU A 60 4.20 -15.49 1.64
CA LEU A 60 3.16 -16.47 1.96
C LEU A 60 1.78 -15.84 2.05
N CYS A 61 1.66 -14.64 2.61
CA CYS A 61 0.39 -13.92 2.68
C CYS A 61 -0.18 -13.67 1.29
N GLY A 62 0.58 -13.04 0.40
CA GLY A 62 0.12 -12.76 -0.97
C GLY A 62 -0.18 -14.03 -1.77
N ALA A 63 0.64 -15.06 -1.62
CA ALA A 63 0.44 -16.36 -2.25
C ALA A 63 -0.85 -17.05 -1.77
N LEU A 64 -1.10 -17.07 -0.46
CA LEU A 64 -2.32 -17.65 0.11
C LEU A 64 -3.58 -16.87 -0.28
N ILE A 65 -3.52 -15.52 -0.30
CA ILE A 65 -4.62 -14.69 -0.83
C ILE A 65 -4.98 -15.13 -2.26
N ALA A 66 -3.96 -15.27 -3.13
CA ALA A 66 -4.18 -15.68 -4.50
C ALA A 66 -4.76 -17.10 -4.59
N ILE A 67 -4.26 -18.06 -3.81
CA ILE A 67 -4.77 -19.43 -3.77
C ILE A 67 -6.24 -19.45 -3.36
N PHE A 68 -6.62 -18.76 -2.26
CA PHE A 68 -8.02 -18.71 -1.83
C PHE A 68 -8.94 -18.13 -2.91
N LEU A 69 -8.52 -17.06 -3.58
CA LEU A 69 -9.30 -16.45 -4.64
C LEU A 69 -9.38 -17.34 -5.89
N LEU A 70 -8.26 -17.91 -6.35
CA LEU A 70 -8.25 -18.79 -7.53
C LEU A 70 -9.11 -20.03 -7.34
N ILE A 71 -9.08 -20.65 -6.16
CA ILE A 71 -9.94 -21.78 -5.83
C ILE A 71 -11.42 -21.36 -5.87
N ASN A 72 -11.75 -20.21 -5.30
CA ASN A 72 -13.13 -19.71 -5.30
C ASN A 72 -13.66 -19.36 -6.69
N PHE A 73 -12.78 -18.90 -7.59
CA PHE A 73 -13.12 -18.65 -8.98
C PHE A 73 -12.98 -19.90 -9.87
N GLU A 74 -12.80 -21.10 -9.28
CA GLU A 74 -12.72 -22.40 -9.96
C GLU A 74 -11.62 -22.50 -11.04
N TYR A 75 -10.49 -21.77 -10.84
CA TYR A 75 -9.35 -21.88 -11.75
C TYR A 75 -8.64 -23.22 -11.60
N GLU A 76 -8.38 -23.89 -12.73
CA GLU A 76 -7.62 -25.14 -12.78
C GLU A 76 -6.15 -24.94 -12.36
N ILE A 77 -5.61 -25.93 -11.64
CA ILE A 77 -4.20 -25.92 -11.22
C ILE A 77 -3.32 -26.24 -12.43
N ASN A 78 -2.73 -25.22 -13.00
CA ASN A 78 -1.82 -25.28 -14.15
C ASN A 78 -0.65 -24.30 -13.97
N ASN A 79 0.19 -24.16 -15.00
CA ASN A 79 1.34 -23.24 -14.93
C ASN A 79 0.93 -21.77 -14.72
N TYR A 80 -0.23 -21.34 -15.22
CA TYR A 80 -0.75 -19.98 -15.00
C TYR A 80 -1.16 -19.79 -13.55
N PHE A 81 -1.80 -20.79 -12.93
CA PHE A 81 -2.14 -20.77 -11.51
C PHE A 81 -0.88 -20.55 -10.66
N VAL A 82 0.17 -21.37 -10.89
CA VAL A 82 1.42 -21.29 -10.14
C VAL A 82 2.10 -19.93 -10.34
N SER A 83 2.20 -19.46 -11.59
CA SER A 83 2.83 -18.17 -11.89
C SER A 83 2.08 -16.99 -11.26
N PHE A 84 0.74 -17.03 -11.25
CA PHE A 84 -0.10 -16.02 -10.62
C PHE A 84 0.07 -15.99 -9.10
N VAL A 85 0.13 -17.16 -8.45
CA VAL A 85 0.39 -17.28 -7.01
C VAL A 85 1.77 -16.71 -6.65
N VAL A 86 2.81 -17.04 -7.42
CA VAL A 86 4.16 -16.48 -7.19
C VAL A 86 4.18 -14.98 -7.40
N ALA A 87 3.57 -14.47 -8.47
CA ALA A 87 3.48 -13.03 -8.74
C ALA A 87 2.74 -12.28 -7.61
N SER A 88 1.67 -12.87 -7.08
CA SER A 88 0.91 -12.30 -5.96
C SER A 88 1.71 -12.26 -4.66
N GLY A 89 2.52 -13.28 -4.39
CA GLY A 89 3.47 -13.26 -3.28
C GLY A 89 4.51 -12.15 -3.40
N LEU A 90 5.08 -11.97 -4.58
CA LEU A 90 6.04 -10.88 -4.87
C LEU A 90 5.38 -9.51 -4.80
N LEU A 91 4.16 -9.37 -5.30
CA LEU A 91 3.36 -8.14 -5.19
C LEU A 91 3.17 -7.74 -3.72
N ASN A 92 2.81 -8.68 -2.86
CA ASN A 92 2.61 -8.40 -1.44
C ASN A 92 3.92 -7.99 -0.73
N ILE A 93 5.06 -8.62 -1.05
CA ILE A 93 6.38 -8.17 -0.58
C ILE A 93 6.63 -6.72 -1.01
N PHE A 94 6.41 -6.41 -2.29
CA PHE A 94 6.63 -5.06 -2.82
C PHE A 94 5.78 -4.03 -2.10
N LEU A 95 4.46 -4.23 -2.03
CA LEU A 95 3.54 -3.31 -1.37
C LEU A 95 3.85 -3.14 0.12
N SER A 96 4.17 -4.23 0.82
CA SER A 96 4.52 -4.20 2.23
C SER A 96 5.72 -3.30 2.51
N ASN A 97 6.75 -3.39 1.68
CA ASN A 97 7.93 -2.57 1.86
C ASN A 97 7.70 -1.11 1.43
N VAL A 98 6.96 -0.87 0.32
CA VAL A 98 6.62 0.48 -0.11
C VAL A 98 5.83 1.22 0.96
N ILE A 99 4.79 0.59 1.53
CA ILE A 99 3.93 1.20 2.54
C ILE A 99 4.69 1.40 3.85
N ASN A 100 5.46 0.41 4.28
CA ASN A 100 6.26 0.49 5.51
C ASN A 100 7.29 1.63 5.46
N PHE A 101 7.94 1.85 4.32
CA PHE A 101 8.87 2.97 4.19
C PHE A 101 8.19 4.34 4.32
N TYR A 102 6.89 4.44 4.08
CA TYR A 102 6.12 5.68 4.24
C TYR A 102 5.68 5.98 5.69
N ASP A 103 5.80 5.02 6.62
CA ASP A 103 5.57 5.24 8.06
C ASP A 103 6.80 5.84 8.80
N GLY A 104 7.62 6.61 8.10
CA GLY A 104 8.86 7.19 8.65
C GLY A 104 8.73 8.58 9.27
N LEU A 105 7.67 9.33 8.96
CA LEU A 105 7.42 10.70 9.44
C LEU A 105 5.93 10.92 9.77
N ASP A 106 5.65 11.88 10.66
CA ASP A 106 4.29 12.24 11.08
C ASP A 106 3.40 12.59 9.87
N LEU A 107 2.19 12.08 9.83
CA LEU A 107 1.20 12.25 8.76
C LEU A 107 1.58 11.72 7.36
N ASN A 108 2.76 11.17 7.15
CA ASN A 108 3.17 10.69 5.83
C ASN A 108 2.33 9.47 5.40
N ILE A 109 2.29 8.43 6.25
CA ILE A 109 1.43 7.26 6.03
C ILE A 109 -0.07 7.64 6.08
N THR A 110 -0.46 8.56 6.95
CA THR A 110 -1.84 9.08 7.04
C THR A 110 -2.28 9.69 5.72
N THR A 111 -1.46 10.55 5.11
CA THR A 111 -1.74 11.17 3.80
C THR A 111 -1.87 10.11 2.71
N PHE A 112 -0.96 9.12 2.70
CA PHE A 112 -1.02 7.99 1.77
C PHE A 112 -2.36 7.23 1.89
N LEU A 113 -2.77 6.89 3.11
CA LEU A 113 -3.98 6.11 3.35
C LEU A 113 -5.27 6.91 3.04
N ILE A 114 -5.27 8.23 3.25
CA ILE A 114 -6.39 9.09 2.82
C ILE A 114 -6.50 9.09 1.29
N ILE A 115 -5.40 9.27 0.56
CA ILE A 115 -5.39 9.23 -0.90
C ILE A 115 -5.82 7.86 -1.39
N LEU A 116 -5.33 6.77 -0.80
CA LEU A 116 -5.72 5.40 -1.13
C LEU A 116 -7.22 5.17 -0.94
N SER A 117 -7.75 5.51 0.22
CA SER A 117 -9.18 5.34 0.54
C SER A 117 -10.06 6.16 -0.40
N PHE A 118 -9.67 7.41 -0.68
CA PHE A 118 -10.39 8.28 -1.60
C PHE A 118 -10.36 7.74 -3.04
N THR A 119 -9.22 7.21 -3.49
CA THR A 119 -9.09 6.58 -4.80
C THR A 119 -10.02 5.38 -4.95
N ILE A 120 -10.03 4.49 -3.96
CA ILE A 120 -10.90 3.31 -3.96
C ILE A 120 -12.37 3.74 -3.93
N PHE A 121 -12.72 4.71 -3.08
CA PHE A 121 -14.10 5.17 -2.92
C PHE A 121 -14.67 5.83 -4.17
N VAL A 122 -13.87 6.66 -4.87
CA VAL A 122 -14.35 7.49 -5.98
C VAL A 122 -14.19 6.82 -7.34
N LEU A 123 -13.13 6.04 -7.53
CA LEU A 123 -12.73 5.58 -8.86
C LEU A 123 -12.90 4.07 -9.09
N LEU A 124 -13.06 3.27 -8.04
CA LEU A 124 -13.36 1.85 -8.18
C LEU A 124 -14.89 1.65 -8.13
N GLU A 125 -15.46 1.14 -9.21
CA GLU A 125 -16.92 0.98 -9.38
C GLU A 125 -17.51 -0.25 -8.65
N ASN A 126 -16.84 -0.74 -7.61
CA ASN A 126 -17.23 -1.92 -6.88
C ASN A 126 -17.70 -1.57 -5.47
N GLN A 127 -18.99 -1.85 -5.18
CA GLN A 127 -19.64 -1.53 -3.90
C GLN A 127 -18.92 -2.14 -2.68
N ILE A 128 -18.37 -3.34 -2.83
CA ILE A 128 -17.65 -4.02 -1.76
C ILE A 128 -16.34 -3.28 -1.46
N LEU A 129 -15.60 -2.90 -2.49
CA LEU A 129 -14.34 -2.16 -2.35
C LEU A 129 -14.57 -0.75 -1.77
N THR A 130 -15.69 -0.11 -2.13
CA THR A 130 -16.13 1.17 -1.55
C THR A 130 -16.33 1.08 -0.05
N ASN A 131 -16.97 0.03 0.44
CA ASN A 131 -17.16 -0.19 1.87
C ASN A 131 -15.83 -0.35 2.61
N TYR A 132 -14.86 -1.03 2.02
CA TYR A 132 -13.52 -1.15 2.59
C TYR A 132 -12.78 0.18 2.67
N ALA A 133 -12.90 1.00 1.63
CA ALA A 133 -12.33 2.34 1.62
C ALA A 133 -12.86 3.19 2.78
N LEU A 134 -14.17 3.10 3.08
CA LEU A 134 -14.78 3.82 4.19
C LEU A 134 -14.25 3.37 5.55
N ILE A 135 -13.99 2.07 5.74
CA ILE A 135 -13.40 1.56 6.99
C ILE A 135 -11.99 2.09 7.16
N ILE A 136 -11.15 1.97 6.11
CA ILE A 136 -9.79 2.49 6.15
C ILE A 136 -9.81 3.98 6.43
N LEU A 137 -10.67 4.74 5.75
CA LEU A 137 -10.79 6.19 5.93
C LEU A 137 -11.19 6.55 7.36
N GLY A 138 -12.22 5.90 7.92
CA GLY A 138 -12.67 6.14 9.30
C GLY A 138 -11.55 5.86 10.31
N PHE A 139 -10.83 4.74 10.13
CA PHE A 139 -9.70 4.39 10.97
C PHE A 139 -8.57 5.42 10.87
N VAL A 140 -8.21 5.82 9.64
CA VAL A 140 -7.13 6.76 9.37
C VAL A 140 -7.44 8.15 9.91
N LEU A 141 -8.69 8.61 9.82
CA LEU A 141 -9.09 9.89 10.41
C LEU A 141 -8.94 9.88 11.95
N GLY A 142 -9.28 8.75 12.59
CA GLY A 142 -9.00 8.56 14.02
C GLY A 142 -7.49 8.56 14.33
N PHE A 143 -6.69 7.86 13.52
CA PHE A 143 -5.24 7.83 13.66
C PHE A 143 -4.60 9.21 13.43
N ALA A 144 -5.12 9.99 12.48
CA ALA A 144 -4.60 11.31 12.12
C ALA A 144 -4.55 12.26 13.32
N ILE A 145 -5.53 12.20 14.23
CA ILE A 145 -5.59 13.04 15.44
C ILE A 145 -4.33 12.82 16.30
N PHE A 146 -3.93 11.55 16.49
CA PHE A 146 -2.77 11.21 17.29
C PHE A 146 -1.46 11.39 16.53
N ASN A 147 -1.44 11.09 15.24
CA ASN A 147 -0.26 11.20 14.38
C ASN A 147 0.05 12.65 13.97
N PHE A 148 -0.91 13.58 14.17
CA PHE A 148 -0.69 15.02 13.98
C PHE A 148 0.24 15.62 15.04
N ILE A 149 0.24 15.06 16.26
CA ILE A 149 1.10 15.48 17.36
C ILE A 149 2.49 14.89 17.12
N PRO A 150 3.54 15.72 16.97
CA PRO A 150 4.87 15.23 16.62
C PRO A 150 5.40 14.13 17.57
N ASN A 151 5.91 13.05 16.97
CA ASN A 151 6.48 11.89 17.68
C ASN A 151 5.57 11.25 18.73
N ASN A 152 4.24 11.39 18.60
CA ASN A 152 3.30 10.81 19.55
C ASN A 152 3.10 9.32 19.31
N ILE A 153 2.72 8.93 18.07
CA ILE A 153 2.49 7.52 17.72
C ILE A 153 2.74 7.28 16.23
N PHE A 154 3.36 6.15 15.91
CA PHE A 154 3.50 5.65 14.55
C PHE A 154 2.55 4.49 14.27
N PHE A 155 2.26 4.29 12.99
CA PHE A 155 1.36 3.23 12.52
C PHE A 155 1.92 1.84 12.87
N GLY A 156 3.22 1.66 12.68
CA GLY A 156 3.97 0.47 13.00
C GLY A 156 3.98 -0.56 11.88
N ASP A 157 4.92 -1.50 11.96
CA ASP A 157 5.09 -2.56 10.96
C ASP A 157 3.80 -3.38 10.81
N SER A 158 3.12 -3.73 11.92
CA SER A 158 1.85 -4.45 11.92
C SER A 158 0.77 -3.76 11.07
N GLY A 159 0.59 -2.45 11.24
CA GLY A 159 -0.39 -1.68 10.46
C GLY A 159 -0.05 -1.61 8.99
N CYS A 160 1.22 -1.34 8.67
CA CYS A 160 1.71 -1.28 7.30
C CYS A 160 1.48 -2.60 6.55
N PHE A 161 1.72 -3.75 7.21
CA PHE A 161 1.52 -5.07 6.61
C PHE A 161 0.06 -5.46 6.46
N ILE A 162 -0.80 -5.08 7.40
CA ILE A 162 -2.25 -5.28 7.27
C ILE A 162 -2.78 -4.53 6.05
N ILE A 163 -2.45 -3.25 5.91
CA ILE A 163 -2.89 -2.43 4.77
C ILE A 163 -2.31 -2.95 3.45
N SER A 164 -1.03 -3.30 3.41
CA SER A 164 -0.41 -3.80 2.17
C SER A 164 -1.01 -5.12 1.72
N SER A 165 -1.27 -6.03 2.64
CA SER A 165 -1.94 -7.31 2.34
C SER A 165 -3.37 -7.08 1.86
N PHE A 166 -4.05 -6.08 2.41
CA PHE A 166 -5.38 -5.68 1.98
C PHE A 166 -5.38 -5.05 0.57
N VAL A 167 -4.41 -4.18 0.28
CA VAL A 167 -4.22 -3.63 -1.09
C VAL A 167 -3.88 -4.74 -2.07
N SER A 168 -3.04 -5.71 -1.68
CA SER A 168 -2.76 -6.91 -2.48
C SER A 168 -4.04 -7.69 -2.80
N PHE A 169 -4.88 -7.93 -1.79
CA PHE A 169 -6.17 -8.59 -1.97
C PHE A 169 -7.06 -7.86 -2.97
N ILE A 170 -7.19 -6.53 -2.85
CA ILE A 170 -7.94 -5.70 -3.80
C ILE A 170 -7.40 -5.89 -5.22
N ILE A 171 -6.09 -5.78 -5.41
CA ILE A 171 -5.46 -5.89 -6.73
C ILE A 171 -5.69 -7.29 -7.32
N ILE A 172 -5.42 -8.35 -6.57
CA ILE A 172 -5.57 -9.74 -7.01
C ILE A 172 -7.03 -10.03 -7.38
N LYS A 173 -7.99 -9.65 -6.52
CA LYS A 173 -9.42 -9.83 -6.76
C LYS A 173 -9.87 -9.08 -8.01
N SER A 174 -9.48 -7.82 -8.16
CA SER A 174 -9.85 -6.99 -9.32
C SER A 174 -9.30 -7.55 -10.64
N ILE A 175 -8.08 -8.10 -10.64
CA ILE A 175 -7.52 -8.77 -11.82
C ILE A 175 -8.38 -9.98 -12.20
N LEU A 176 -8.79 -10.81 -11.22
CA LEU A 176 -9.57 -12.01 -11.48
C LEU A 176 -10.99 -11.72 -12.00
N ILE A 177 -11.60 -10.61 -11.55
CA ILE A 177 -12.91 -10.17 -12.06
C ILE A 177 -12.79 -9.23 -13.27
N SER A 178 -11.59 -9.07 -13.84
CA SER A 178 -11.30 -8.20 -14.98
C SER A 178 -11.70 -6.74 -14.78
N GLU A 179 -11.56 -6.22 -13.57
CA GLU A 179 -11.89 -4.84 -13.24
C GLU A 179 -10.73 -3.89 -13.60
N PHE A 180 -10.89 -3.16 -14.68
CA PHE A 180 -9.84 -2.29 -15.22
C PHE A 180 -9.60 -1.02 -14.39
N SER A 181 -10.56 -0.58 -13.60
CA SER A 181 -10.44 0.58 -12.71
C SER A 181 -9.33 0.43 -11.66
N ILE A 182 -8.86 -0.81 -11.41
CA ILE A 182 -7.74 -1.08 -10.51
C ILE A 182 -6.47 -0.30 -10.86
N ILE A 183 -6.30 0.11 -12.13
CA ILE A 183 -5.16 0.91 -12.57
C ILE A 183 -5.09 2.27 -11.85
N TYR A 184 -6.20 2.77 -11.34
CA TYR A 184 -6.23 4.00 -10.56
C TYR A 184 -5.49 3.90 -9.23
N LEU A 185 -5.16 2.70 -8.74
CA LEU A 185 -4.27 2.54 -7.59
C LEU A 185 -2.84 3.05 -7.84
N LEU A 186 -2.48 3.37 -9.09
CA LEU A 186 -1.27 4.15 -9.37
C LEU A 186 -1.29 5.53 -8.71
N ILE A 187 -2.48 6.11 -8.45
CA ILE A 187 -2.59 7.43 -7.82
C ILE A 187 -1.89 7.47 -6.45
N PRO A 188 -2.21 6.61 -5.48
CA PRO A 188 -1.48 6.57 -4.21
C PRO A 188 -0.10 5.90 -4.32
N LEU A 189 0.10 4.93 -5.22
CA LEU A 189 1.26 4.04 -5.22
C LEU A 189 2.43 4.50 -6.11
N ALA A 190 2.20 5.28 -7.18
CA ALA A 190 3.25 5.56 -8.15
C ALA A 190 4.44 6.31 -7.54
N LEU A 191 4.21 7.43 -6.86
CA LEU A 191 5.29 8.21 -6.26
C LEU A 191 6.04 7.46 -5.15
N PRO A 192 5.36 6.80 -4.18
CA PRO A 192 6.03 5.92 -3.22
C PRO A 192 6.89 4.85 -3.84
N SER A 193 6.38 4.17 -4.87
CA SER A 193 7.09 3.10 -5.57
C SER A 193 8.36 3.61 -6.27
N ILE A 194 8.27 4.80 -6.91
CA ILE A 194 9.41 5.44 -7.57
C ILE A 194 10.49 5.82 -6.53
N ASP A 195 10.08 6.40 -5.40
CA ASP A 195 11.02 6.78 -4.34
C ASP A 195 11.74 5.56 -3.77
N VAL A 196 11.02 4.49 -3.45
CA VAL A 196 11.60 3.23 -2.96
C VAL A 196 12.54 2.62 -4.00
N ALA A 197 12.13 2.52 -5.26
CA ALA A 197 12.96 1.98 -6.34
C ALA A 197 14.25 2.81 -6.51
N TYR A 198 14.12 4.14 -6.52
CA TYR A 198 15.29 5.02 -6.60
C TYR A 198 16.25 4.83 -5.42
N VAL A 199 15.73 4.76 -4.19
CA VAL A 199 16.58 4.60 -2.99
C VAL A 199 17.28 3.25 -3.01
N ILE A 200 16.61 2.17 -3.40
CA ILE A 200 17.23 0.84 -3.54
C ILE A 200 18.36 0.89 -4.57
N LEU A 201 18.10 1.41 -5.78
CA LEU A 201 19.11 1.53 -6.85
C LEU A 201 20.30 2.40 -6.42
N PHE A 202 20.03 3.52 -5.76
CA PHE A 202 21.06 4.41 -5.22
C PHE A 202 21.96 3.70 -4.21
N ARG A 203 21.38 2.92 -3.28
CA ARG A 203 22.13 2.16 -2.27
C ARG A 203 22.96 1.05 -2.88
N VAL A 204 22.40 0.32 -3.87
CA VAL A 204 23.17 -0.68 -4.64
C VAL A 204 24.37 -0.02 -5.33
N TYR A 205 24.15 1.12 -5.99
CA TYR A 205 25.24 1.88 -6.64
C TYR A 205 26.31 2.35 -5.64
N LYS A 206 25.88 2.80 -4.45
CA LYS A 206 26.80 3.24 -3.37
C LYS A 206 27.39 2.08 -2.56
N LYS A 207 27.01 0.84 -2.83
CA LYS A 207 27.39 -0.37 -2.08
C LYS A 207 27.00 -0.30 -0.60
N GLU A 208 25.90 0.37 -0.29
CA GLU A 208 25.33 0.47 1.05
C GLU A 208 24.47 -0.78 1.37
N SER A 209 24.42 -1.17 2.64
CA SER A 209 23.55 -2.29 3.08
C SER A 209 22.07 -1.96 2.87
N LEU A 210 21.34 -2.81 2.16
CA LEU A 210 19.90 -2.64 1.93
C LEU A 210 19.04 -2.86 3.19
N LEU A 211 19.58 -3.56 4.19
CA LEU A 211 18.87 -3.92 5.43
C LEU A 211 19.02 -2.88 6.55
N SER A 212 19.96 -1.93 6.40
CA SER A 212 20.16 -0.89 7.41
C SER A 212 19.16 0.26 7.22
N ARG A 213 18.81 0.94 8.32
CA ARG A 213 18.00 2.15 8.28
C ARG A 213 18.66 3.21 7.38
N ASN A 214 17.87 3.93 6.60
CA ASN A 214 18.37 4.98 5.71
C ASN A 214 17.48 6.24 5.76
N TYR A 215 18.03 7.35 5.26
CA TYR A 215 17.37 8.65 5.19
C TYR A 215 17.43 9.24 3.77
N HIS A 216 17.58 8.36 2.75
CA HIS A 216 17.69 8.78 1.35
C HIS A 216 16.33 9.03 0.68
N HIS A 217 15.23 8.65 1.32
CA HIS A 217 13.89 8.91 0.84
C HIS A 217 13.61 10.40 0.69
N ILE A 218 12.80 10.76 -0.32
CA ILE A 218 12.55 12.16 -0.67
C ILE A 218 11.93 12.93 0.49
N TYR A 219 11.01 12.32 1.25
CA TYR A 219 10.35 12.95 2.38
C TYR A 219 11.34 13.27 3.53
N HIS A 220 12.32 12.39 3.82
CA HIS A 220 13.36 12.67 4.80
C HIS A 220 14.26 13.83 4.38
N LYS A 221 14.58 13.93 3.09
CA LYS A 221 15.40 15.03 2.57
C LYS A 221 14.69 16.37 2.65
N ILE A 222 13.38 16.38 2.33
CA ILE A 222 12.57 17.61 2.45
C ILE A 222 12.47 18.02 3.92
N GLU A 223 12.19 17.08 4.81
CA GLU A 223 12.09 17.32 6.24
C GLU A 223 13.41 17.88 6.80
N SER A 224 14.54 17.27 6.47
CA SER A 224 15.86 17.73 6.93
C SER A 224 16.25 19.12 6.40
N LYS A 225 15.75 19.51 5.21
CA LYS A 225 16.06 20.81 4.59
C LYS A 225 15.15 21.94 5.05
N TYR A 226 13.85 21.66 5.20
CA TYR A 226 12.81 22.67 5.43
C TYR A 226 12.19 22.63 6.82
N GLY A 227 12.36 21.51 7.56
CA GLY A 227 11.94 21.38 8.96
C GLY A 227 10.45 21.49 9.25
N ASN A 228 9.59 21.39 8.23
CA ASN A 228 8.13 21.50 8.34
C ASN A 228 7.45 20.37 7.55
N LYS A 229 6.12 20.30 7.60
CA LYS A 229 5.34 19.24 6.93
C LYS A 229 5.30 19.36 5.39
N LEU A 230 6.20 20.12 4.75
CA LEU A 230 6.32 20.24 3.29
C LEU A 230 6.66 18.89 2.61
N TYR A 231 7.18 17.92 3.34
CA TYR A 231 7.42 16.58 2.81
C TYR A 231 6.13 15.82 2.38
N LEU A 232 4.96 16.30 2.76
CA LEU A 232 3.67 15.76 2.29
C LEU A 232 3.32 16.25 0.87
N ALA A 233 3.84 17.42 0.48
CA ALA A 233 3.48 18.06 -0.78
C ALA A 233 3.76 17.21 -2.03
N PRO A 234 4.87 16.49 -2.17
CA PRO A 234 5.13 15.65 -3.34
C PRO A 234 4.03 14.63 -3.61
N GLN A 235 3.57 13.95 -2.56
CA GLN A 235 2.53 12.94 -2.68
C GLN A 235 1.17 13.54 -3.05
N ILE A 236 0.81 14.66 -2.43
CA ILE A 236 -0.44 15.37 -2.72
C ILE A 236 -0.42 15.90 -4.17
N ILE A 237 0.68 16.52 -4.60
CA ILE A 237 0.83 17.06 -5.98
C ILE A 237 0.76 15.92 -7.00
N SER A 238 1.44 14.80 -6.74
CA SER A 238 1.40 13.62 -7.62
C SER A 238 -0.03 13.08 -7.72
N ALA A 239 -0.71 12.90 -6.59
CA ALA A 239 -2.08 12.41 -6.56
C ALA A 239 -3.04 13.33 -7.33
N LEU A 240 -2.98 14.65 -7.09
CA LEU A 240 -3.80 15.62 -7.80
C LEU A 240 -3.55 15.59 -9.31
N GLY A 241 -2.29 15.53 -9.75
CA GLY A 241 -1.94 15.39 -11.16
C GLY A 241 -2.48 14.13 -11.79
N LEU A 242 -2.42 13.00 -11.08
CA LEU A 242 -2.97 11.73 -11.56
C LEU A 242 -4.51 11.70 -11.54
N TYR A 243 -5.16 12.35 -10.58
CA TYR A 243 -6.62 12.56 -10.63
C TYR A 243 -7.03 13.38 -11.84
N LEU A 244 -6.29 14.43 -12.21
CA LEU A 244 -6.58 15.19 -13.44
C LEU A 244 -6.45 14.32 -14.69
N LEU A 245 -5.50 13.38 -14.74
CA LEU A 245 -5.38 12.43 -15.84
C LEU A 245 -6.60 11.51 -15.97
N THR A 246 -7.32 11.18 -14.88
CA THR A 246 -8.54 10.33 -14.97
C THR A 246 -9.64 11.00 -15.79
N PHE A 247 -9.75 12.34 -15.75
CA PHE A 247 -10.72 13.09 -16.54
C PHE A 247 -10.31 13.18 -18.02
N LEU A 248 -9.01 13.10 -18.32
CA LEU A 248 -8.50 13.22 -19.69
C LEU A 248 -8.48 11.88 -20.43
N ILE A 249 -8.38 10.77 -19.68
CA ILE A 249 -8.22 9.42 -20.23
C ILE A 249 -9.30 8.50 -19.66
N PRO A 250 -10.47 8.42 -20.28
CA PRO A 250 -11.52 7.49 -19.85
C PRO A 250 -11.07 6.05 -20.09
N LEU A 251 -11.22 5.18 -19.08
CA LEU A 251 -10.85 3.76 -19.18
C LEU A 251 -11.92 2.97 -19.94
N GLY A 252 -11.94 3.08 -21.26
CA GLY A 252 -12.91 2.35 -22.11
C GLY A 252 -12.36 1.08 -22.75
N ASN A 253 -11.04 0.92 -22.83
CA ASN A 253 -10.39 -0.23 -23.45
C ASN A 253 -8.93 -0.37 -23.00
N LEU A 254 -8.31 -1.53 -23.33
CA LEU A 254 -6.93 -1.84 -22.94
C LEU A 254 -5.91 -0.78 -23.37
N LYS A 255 -6.08 -0.15 -24.54
CA LYS A 255 -5.16 0.89 -25.03
C LYS A 255 -5.18 2.12 -24.11
N MET A 256 -6.36 2.54 -23.66
CA MET A 256 -6.50 3.68 -22.75
C MET A 256 -5.94 3.36 -21.35
N ILE A 257 -6.07 2.11 -20.88
CA ILE A 257 -5.48 1.64 -19.62
C ILE A 257 -3.95 1.74 -19.69
N ILE A 258 -3.36 1.23 -20.78
CA ILE A 258 -1.91 1.28 -20.99
C ILE A 258 -1.44 2.75 -21.11
N LEU A 259 -2.17 3.59 -21.85
CA LEU A 259 -1.86 5.01 -21.98
C LEU A 259 -1.89 5.71 -20.62
N TYR A 260 -2.95 5.48 -19.82
CA TYR A 260 -3.05 6.03 -18.47
C TYR A 260 -1.88 5.57 -17.59
N ALA A 261 -1.53 4.29 -17.61
CA ALA A 261 -0.42 3.75 -16.83
C ALA A 261 0.92 4.41 -17.21
N ILE A 262 1.21 4.53 -18.51
CA ILE A 262 2.44 5.17 -19.01
C ILE A 262 2.51 6.63 -18.59
N LEU A 263 1.44 7.40 -18.83
CA LEU A 263 1.42 8.82 -18.50
C LEU A 263 1.47 9.06 -16.99
N SER A 264 0.83 8.19 -16.19
CA SER A 264 0.90 8.24 -14.73
C SER A 264 2.33 8.04 -14.22
N LEU A 265 3.05 7.06 -14.77
CA LEU A 265 4.44 6.82 -14.42
C LEU A 265 5.36 7.98 -14.86
N ILE A 266 5.18 8.49 -16.08
CA ILE A 266 5.96 9.64 -16.59
C ILE A 266 5.73 10.87 -15.70
N LEU A 267 4.48 11.21 -15.41
CA LEU A 267 4.15 12.37 -14.57
C LEU A 267 4.75 12.24 -13.17
N SER A 268 4.62 11.06 -12.53
CA SER A 268 5.18 10.81 -11.21
C SER A 268 6.70 10.85 -11.20
N LEU A 269 7.38 10.34 -12.24
CA LEU A 269 8.82 10.45 -12.43
C LEU A 269 9.25 11.92 -12.59
N LEU A 270 8.55 12.70 -13.41
CA LEU A 270 8.85 14.12 -13.58
C LEU A 270 8.72 14.89 -12.27
N ILE A 271 7.63 14.68 -11.53
CA ILE A 271 7.43 15.30 -10.21
C ILE A 271 8.55 14.89 -9.25
N TYR A 272 8.87 13.58 -9.19
CA TYR A 272 9.92 13.06 -8.32
C TYR A 272 11.28 13.69 -8.59
N PHE A 273 11.75 13.71 -9.86
CA PHE A 273 13.06 14.24 -10.21
C PHE A 273 13.12 15.77 -10.11
N LEU A 274 12.03 16.46 -10.45
CA LEU A 274 11.95 17.91 -10.23
C LEU A 274 12.15 18.27 -8.76
N ILE A 275 11.42 17.61 -7.86
CA ILE A 275 11.55 17.89 -6.43
C ILE A 275 12.94 17.47 -5.93
N ARG A 276 13.42 16.29 -6.32
CA ARG A 276 14.71 15.76 -5.89
C ARG A 276 15.89 16.64 -6.31
N LYS A 277 15.77 17.39 -7.40
CA LYS A 277 16.78 18.36 -7.85
C LYS A 277 16.96 19.50 -6.86
N TYR A 278 15.91 19.88 -6.13
CA TYR A 278 15.91 21.02 -5.20
C TYR A 278 16.08 20.61 -3.74
N VAL A 279 16.14 19.31 -3.44
CA VAL A 279 16.27 18.73 -2.10
C VAL A 279 17.57 17.94 -1.97
#